data_38d8b4dfe4ce1cac482650d329455d68
#
_entry.id   38d8b4dfe4ce1cac482650d329455d68
#
_cell.length_a   1.000
_cell.length_b   1.000
_cell.length_c   1.000
_cell.angle_alpha   90.00
_cell.angle_beta   90.00
_cell.angle_gamma   90.00
#
_symmetry.space_group_name_H-M   'P 1'
#
loop_
_entity.id
_entity.type
_entity.pdbx_description
1 polymer ?
#
loop_
_entity_poly.entity_id
_entity_poly.type
_entity_poly.pdbx_seq_one_letter_code
_entity_poly.pdbx_strand_id
1 'polypeptide(L)'
;RERHTMTRKIALLSDVHGNSTALEAVLADAESKQVTDYWFLGDLLMPGTGRRNVLDRLNQLPISLQVRGNWEDSLWRALHGKLDLSRPSHLYLTRLCHFILEEIRPEEIDRMQELPLQVLTEVEGLKIAVSHHLPDKNWGRELIHIGDQVDFDRLFEGNEAAIAIYGHIHQ
;
A
#
# COMPACT_ATOMS: atom_id res chain seq x y z
N ARG A 1 15.77 -9.47 37.36
CA ARG A 1 15.58 -9.96 35.97
C ARG A 1 15.05 -8.78 35.15
N GLU A 2 15.92 -8.08 34.47
CA GLU A 2 15.52 -7.07 33.48
C GLU A 2 14.70 -7.77 32.40
N ARG A 3 13.42 -7.39 32.25
CA ARG A 3 12.65 -7.75 31.09
C ARG A 3 13.24 -6.97 29.92
N HIS A 4 14.03 -7.63 29.09
CA HIS A 4 14.32 -7.11 27.75
C HIS A 4 12.99 -7.06 27.00
N THR A 5 12.31 -5.95 27.07
CA THR A 5 11.23 -5.64 26.14
C THR A 5 11.87 -5.54 24.74
N MET A 6 11.65 -6.54 23.93
CA MET A 6 12.08 -6.49 22.53
C MET A 6 11.41 -5.26 21.91
N THR A 7 12.20 -4.30 21.47
CA THR A 7 11.71 -3.12 20.77
C THR A 7 11.01 -3.57 19.49
N ARG A 8 9.72 -3.26 19.34
CA ARG A 8 8.99 -3.56 18.11
C ARG A 8 9.49 -2.64 17.00
N LYS A 9 9.98 -3.23 15.90
CA LYS A 9 10.40 -2.49 14.70
C LYS A 9 9.45 -2.84 13.57
N ILE A 10 8.82 -1.82 13.00
CA ILE A 10 7.83 -1.95 11.95
C ILE A 10 8.42 -1.38 10.66
N ALA A 11 8.47 -2.18 9.60
CA ALA A 11 8.77 -1.69 8.26
C ALA A 11 7.50 -1.21 7.58
N LEU A 12 7.54 -0.01 7.03
CA LEU A 12 6.47 0.55 6.22
C LEU A 12 6.81 0.33 4.74
N LEU A 13 6.00 -0.45 4.05
CA LEU A 13 6.15 -0.76 2.63
C LEU A 13 4.99 -0.14 1.86
N SER A 14 5.28 0.52 0.75
CA SER A 14 4.28 1.13 -0.13
C SER A 14 4.77 1.14 -1.58
N ASP A 15 3.84 1.20 -2.52
CA ASP A 15 4.13 1.55 -3.91
C ASP A 15 5.20 0.66 -4.55
N VAL A 16 5.08 -0.65 -4.38
CA VAL A 16 6.00 -1.66 -4.93
C VAL A 16 5.89 -1.72 -6.46
N HIS A 17 4.67 -1.55 -6.98
CA HIS A 17 4.39 -1.47 -8.42
C HIS A 17 5.01 -2.59 -9.26
N GLY A 18 5.03 -3.82 -8.74
CA GLY A 18 5.60 -4.99 -9.44
C GLY A 18 7.12 -4.94 -9.59
N ASN A 19 7.82 -4.09 -8.84
CA ASN A 19 9.28 -4.03 -8.85
C ASN A 19 9.88 -5.04 -7.86
N SER A 20 10.03 -6.30 -8.30
CA SER A 20 10.55 -7.37 -7.47
C SER A 20 11.98 -7.12 -6.99
N THR A 21 12.83 -6.52 -7.82
CA THR A 21 14.23 -6.21 -7.47
C THR A 21 14.30 -5.19 -6.32
N ALA A 22 13.50 -4.12 -6.41
CA ALA A 22 13.44 -3.13 -5.34
C ALA A 22 12.85 -3.72 -4.06
N LEU A 23 11.79 -4.54 -4.17
CA LEU A 23 11.19 -5.21 -3.02
C LEU A 23 12.22 -6.07 -2.28
N GLU A 24 12.99 -6.92 -2.98
CA GLU A 24 14.01 -7.76 -2.34
C GLU A 24 15.10 -6.93 -1.68
N ALA A 25 15.53 -5.83 -2.28
CA ALA A 25 16.53 -4.95 -1.68
C ALA A 25 16.04 -4.29 -0.38
N VAL A 26 14.78 -3.82 -0.37
CA VAL A 26 14.15 -3.24 0.82
C VAL A 26 13.95 -4.29 1.91
N LEU A 27 13.56 -5.50 1.55
CA LEU A 27 13.37 -6.58 2.52
C LEU A 27 14.69 -7.04 3.14
N ALA A 28 15.77 -7.11 2.36
CA ALA A 28 17.12 -7.40 2.87
C ALA A 28 17.59 -6.32 3.87
N ASP A 29 17.31 -5.04 3.58
CA ASP A 29 17.60 -3.94 4.51
C ASP A 29 16.77 -4.05 5.80
N ALA A 30 15.48 -4.34 5.69
CA ALA A 30 14.60 -4.55 6.84
C ALA A 30 15.07 -5.72 7.73
N GLU A 31 15.47 -6.84 7.12
CA GLU A 31 16.02 -7.99 7.83
C GLU A 31 17.29 -7.60 8.57
N SER A 32 18.23 -6.89 7.92
CA SER A 32 19.46 -6.42 8.54
C SER A 32 19.22 -5.53 9.76
N LYS A 33 18.09 -4.81 9.77
CA LYS A 33 17.64 -3.95 10.87
C LYS A 33 16.80 -4.68 11.93
N GLN A 34 16.65 -5.99 11.78
CA GLN A 34 15.85 -6.84 12.69
C GLN A 34 14.40 -6.34 12.83
N VAL A 35 13.75 -6.02 11.70
CA VAL A 35 12.32 -5.69 11.64
C VAL A 35 11.50 -6.90 12.11
N THR A 36 10.52 -6.65 12.95
CA THR A 36 9.67 -7.69 13.55
C THR A 36 8.26 -7.74 12.95
N ASP A 37 7.87 -6.70 12.19
CA ASP A 37 6.52 -6.53 11.67
C ASP A 37 6.52 -5.65 10.42
N TYR A 38 5.52 -5.82 9.56
CA TYR A 38 5.39 -5.06 8.33
C TYR A 38 4.00 -4.46 8.22
N TRP A 39 3.91 -3.22 7.76
CA TRP A 39 2.69 -2.57 7.32
C TRP A 39 2.78 -2.28 5.83
N PHE A 40 1.79 -2.72 5.08
CA PHE A 40 1.75 -2.53 3.64
C PHE A 40 0.66 -1.52 3.24
N LEU A 41 1.07 -0.46 2.56
CA LEU A 41 0.24 0.70 2.28
C LEU A 41 -0.37 0.70 0.87
N GLY A 42 -0.36 -0.43 0.16
CA GLY A 42 -1.00 -0.54 -1.15
C GLY A 42 -0.05 -0.36 -2.34
N ASP A 43 -0.61 -0.52 -3.53
CA ASP A 43 0.06 -0.45 -4.84
C ASP A 43 1.16 -1.52 -5.00
N LEU A 44 0.75 -2.80 -4.86
CA LEU A 44 1.65 -3.94 -4.97
C LEU A 44 2.05 -4.25 -6.40
N LEU A 45 1.05 -4.37 -7.28
CA LEU A 45 1.19 -4.80 -8.67
C LEU A 45 1.07 -3.59 -9.60
N MET A 46 1.46 -3.78 -10.88
CA MET A 46 1.34 -2.77 -11.92
C MET A 46 2.00 -1.40 -11.60
N PRO A 47 2.54 -0.74 -12.62
CA PRO A 47 2.70 -1.20 -13.99
C PRO A 47 3.96 -2.06 -14.23
N GLY A 48 4.73 -2.37 -13.20
CA GLY A 48 5.93 -3.20 -13.29
C GLY A 48 5.64 -4.67 -13.66
N THR A 49 6.69 -5.42 -13.91
CA THR A 49 6.59 -6.78 -14.47
C THR A 49 6.41 -7.88 -13.44
N GLY A 50 6.65 -7.59 -12.17
CA GLY A 50 6.46 -8.57 -11.08
C GLY A 50 4.99 -8.86 -10.86
N ARG A 51 4.65 -10.15 -10.74
CA ARG A 51 3.28 -10.65 -10.57
C ARG A 51 3.24 -11.66 -9.43
N ARG A 52 3.26 -12.95 -9.74
CA ARG A 52 3.23 -14.03 -8.75
C ARG A 52 4.37 -13.94 -7.75
N ASN A 53 5.59 -13.69 -8.22
CA ASN A 53 6.76 -13.57 -7.37
C ASN A 53 6.65 -12.43 -6.33
N VAL A 54 6.09 -11.29 -6.72
CA VAL A 54 5.88 -10.15 -5.83
C VAL A 54 4.78 -10.44 -4.81
N LEU A 55 3.64 -10.99 -5.26
CA LEU A 55 2.53 -11.33 -4.38
C LEU A 55 2.92 -12.42 -3.37
N ASP A 56 3.58 -13.48 -3.82
CA ASP A 56 4.01 -14.56 -2.93
C ASP A 56 5.05 -14.05 -1.92
N ARG A 57 5.94 -13.16 -2.36
CA ARG A 57 6.93 -12.57 -1.46
C ARG A 57 6.28 -11.72 -0.37
N LEU A 58 5.29 -10.91 -0.72
CA LEU A 58 4.53 -10.13 0.26
C LEU A 58 3.79 -11.06 1.23
N ASN A 59 3.15 -12.11 0.73
CA ASN A 59 2.38 -13.06 1.55
C ASN A 59 3.23 -13.86 2.54
N GLN A 60 4.55 -13.93 2.35
CA GLN A 60 5.48 -14.59 3.28
C GLN A 60 5.91 -13.68 4.45
N LEU A 61 5.61 -12.40 4.39
CA LEU A 61 5.99 -11.45 5.45
C LEU A 61 5.00 -11.48 6.62
N PRO A 62 5.45 -11.22 7.85
CA PRO A 62 4.57 -11.06 9.01
C PRO A 62 3.90 -9.68 8.96
N ILE A 63 2.94 -9.52 8.03
CA ILE A 63 2.21 -8.26 7.85
C ILE A 63 1.05 -8.21 8.85
N SER A 64 1.03 -7.19 9.68
CA SER A 64 -0.04 -6.97 10.66
C SER A 64 -1.04 -5.90 10.25
N LEU A 65 -0.74 -5.10 9.24
CA LEU A 65 -1.61 -4.04 8.76
C LEU A 65 -1.46 -3.88 7.24
N GLN A 66 -2.61 -3.80 6.54
CA GLN A 66 -2.66 -3.52 5.11
C GLN A 66 -3.77 -2.52 4.79
N VAL A 67 -3.50 -1.65 3.84
CA VAL A 67 -4.51 -0.78 3.22
C VAL A 67 -4.45 -0.90 1.70
N ARG A 68 -5.53 -0.52 1.03
CA ARG A 68 -5.69 -0.60 -0.42
C ARG A 68 -5.17 0.63 -1.11
N GLY A 69 -4.32 0.44 -2.14
CA GLY A 69 -3.88 1.49 -3.04
C GLY A 69 -4.83 1.72 -4.22
N ASN A 70 -4.56 2.74 -5.02
CA ASN A 70 -5.38 3.07 -6.19
C ASN A 70 -5.16 2.12 -7.37
N TRP A 71 -4.01 1.44 -7.43
CA TRP A 71 -3.77 0.44 -8.46
C TRP A 71 -4.52 -0.86 -8.20
N GLU A 72 -4.76 -1.24 -6.94
CA GLU A 72 -5.68 -2.33 -6.59
C GLU A 72 -7.09 -2.02 -7.10
N ASP A 73 -7.61 -0.81 -6.89
CA ASP A 73 -8.92 -0.38 -7.41
C ASP A 73 -8.95 -0.40 -8.95
N SER A 74 -7.89 0.05 -9.59
CA SER A 74 -7.77 0.09 -11.06
C SER A 74 -7.76 -1.32 -11.65
N LEU A 75 -7.02 -2.24 -11.03
CA LEU A 75 -6.94 -3.64 -11.44
C LEU A 75 -8.29 -4.34 -11.28
N TRP A 76 -8.95 -4.15 -10.14
CA TRP A 76 -10.28 -4.69 -9.88
C TRP A 76 -11.33 -4.18 -10.86
N ARG A 77 -11.32 -2.87 -11.16
CA ARG A 77 -12.22 -2.28 -12.16
C ARG A 77 -11.97 -2.83 -13.57
N ALA A 78 -10.72 -3.06 -13.94
CA ALA A 78 -10.37 -3.69 -15.22
C ALA A 78 -10.85 -5.13 -15.28
N LEU A 79 -10.63 -5.92 -14.22
CA LEU A 79 -11.08 -7.30 -14.12
C LEU A 79 -12.60 -7.44 -14.32
N HIS A 80 -13.38 -6.55 -13.71
CA HIS A 80 -14.85 -6.59 -13.74
C HIS A 80 -15.49 -5.76 -14.85
N GLY A 81 -14.71 -5.35 -15.88
CA GLY A 81 -15.22 -4.64 -17.04
C GLY A 81 -15.81 -3.26 -16.73
N LYS A 82 -15.38 -2.61 -15.66
CA LYS A 82 -15.89 -1.30 -15.19
C LYS A 82 -15.11 -0.10 -15.75
N LEU A 83 -14.29 -0.32 -16.79
CA LEU A 83 -13.53 0.73 -17.45
C LEU A 83 -14.14 1.10 -18.79
N ASP A 84 -14.11 2.40 -19.10
CA ASP A 84 -14.52 2.93 -20.40
C ASP A 84 -13.40 2.74 -21.43
N LEU A 85 -13.51 1.75 -22.28
CA LEU A 85 -12.48 1.38 -23.26
C LEU A 85 -12.30 2.40 -24.39
N SER A 86 -13.15 3.41 -24.50
CA SER A 86 -12.93 4.55 -25.42
C SER A 86 -11.75 5.45 -24.96
N ARG A 87 -11.37 5.34 -23.69
CA ARG A 87 -10.28 6.12 -23.10
C ARG A 87 -8.96 5.33 -23.19
N PRO A 88 -7.89 5.91 -23.80
CA PRO A 88 -6.61 5.22 -23.95
C PRO A 88 -6.02 4.72 -22.63
N SER A 89 -6.15 5.50 -21.55
CA SER A 89 -5.68 5.09 -20.20
C SER A 89 -6.42 3.85 -19.66
N HIS A 90 -7.71 3.74 -19.90
CA HIS A 90 -8.50 2.58 -19.48
C HIS A 90 -8.19 1.34 -20.33
N LEU A 91 -7.95 1.53 -21.63
CA LEU A 91 -7.49 0.44 -22.50
C LEU A 91 -6.11 -0.08 -22.05
N TYR A 92 -5.21 0.81 -21.67
CA TYR A 92 -3.91 0.45 -21.10
C TYR A 92 -4.06 -0.37 -19.81
N LEU A 93 -4.89 0.09 -18.86
CA LEU A 93 -5.18 -0.63 -17.62
C LEU A 93 -5.77 -2.03 -17.88
N THR A 94 -6.66 -2.16 -18.87
CA THR A 94 -7.24 -3.45 -19.25
C THR A 94 -6.16 -4.41 -19.78
N ARG A 95 -5.23 -3.92 -20.58
CA ARG A 95 -4.10 -4.73 -21.06
C ARG A 95 -3.16 -5.17 -19.94
N LEU A 96 -2.88 -4.26 -18.99
CA LEU A 96 -2.13 -4.62 -17.78
C LEU A 96 -2.86 -5.68 -16.95
N CYS A 97 -4.19 -5.57 -16.81
CA CYS A 97 -4.98 -6.58 -16.12
C CYS A 97 -4.83 -7.96 -16.78
N HIS A 98 -4.92 -8.05 -18.10
CA HIS A 98 -4.70 -9.32 -18.82
C HIS A 98 -3.31 -9.88 -18.54
N PHE A 99 -2.28 -9.04 -18.54
CA PHE A 99 -0.93 -9.47 -18.20
C PHE A 99 -0.83 -10.00 -16.76
N ILE A 100 -1.49 -9.34 -15.80
CA ILE A 100 -1.54 -9.80 -14.40
C ILE A 100 -2.24 -11.17 -14.30
N LEU A 101 -3.35 -11.36 -15.02
CA LEU A 101 -4.15 -12.59 -14.99
C LEU A 101 -3.44 -13.82 -15.57
N GLU A 102 -2.32 -13.67 -16.24
CA GLU A 102 -1.49 -14.82 -16.67
C GLU A 102 -0.91 -15.58 -15.46
N GLU A 103 -0.76 -14.94 -14.32
CA GLU A 103 -0.17 -15.54 -13.11
C GLU A 103 -1.00 -15.35 -11.84
N ILE A 104 -1.84 -14.31 -11.76
CA ILE A 104 -2.65 -13.96 -10.59
C ILE A 104 -4.10 -14.36 -10.86
N ARG A 105 -4.73 -15.02 -9.91
CA ARG A 105 -6.12 -15.45 -10.03
C ARG A 105 -7.09 -14.30 -9.75
N PRO A 106 -8.26 -14.25 -10.41
CA PRO A 106 -9.30 -13.24 -10.15
C PRO A 106 -9.64 -13.06 -8.67
N GLU A 107 -9.77 -14.16 -7.93
CA GLU A 107 -10.13 -14.15 -6.50
C GLU A 107 -9.06 -13.48 -5.62
N GLU A 108 -7.81 -13.45 -6.06
CA GLU A 108 -6.73 -12.76 -5.35
C GLU A 108 -6.86 -11.25 -5.53
N ILE A 109 -7.29 -10.81 -6.73
CA ILE A 109 -7.58 -9.39 -7.01
C ILE A 109 -8.82 -8.93 -6.21
N ASP A 110 -9.85 -9.77 -6.14
CA ASP A 110 -11.05 -9.47 -5.34
C ASP A 110 -10.69 -9.29 -3.86
N ARG A 111 -9.82 -10.14 -3.30
CA ARG A 111 -9.34 -9.99 -1.92
C ARG A 111 -8.53 -8.71 -1.70
N MET A 112 -7.74 -8.26 -2.67
CA MET A 112 -7.04 -6.97 -2.57
C MET A 112 -8.03 -5.80 -2.49
N GLN A 113 -9.17 -5.89 -3.20
CA GLN A 113 -10.22 -4.89 -3.16
C GLN A 113 -10.95 -4.82 -1.81
N GLU A 114 -10.95 -5.89 -1.02
CA GLU A 114 -11.55 -5.93 0.31
C GLU A 114 -10.72 -5.20 1.38
N LEU A 115 -9.46 -4.89 1.10
CA LEU A 115 -8.61 -4.15 2.03
C LEU A 115 -9.21 -2.76 2.32
N PRO A 116 -9.09 -2.25 3.56
CA PRO A 116 -9.61 -0.94 3.93
C PRO A 116 -8.83 0.20 3.25
N LEU A 117 -9.46 1.35 3.11
CA LEU A 117 -8.80 2.59 2.67
C LEU A 117 -7.92 3.18 3.79
N GLN A 118 -8.35 3.04 5.03
CA GLN A 118 -7.65 3.53 6.21
C GLN A 118 -7.75 2.52 7.35
N VAL A 119 -6.69 2.44 8.12
CA VAL A 119 -6.67 1.75 9.42
C VAL A 119 -6.24 2.73 10.50
N LEU A 120 -7.02 2.80 11.58
CA LEU A 120 -6.62 3.47 12.82
C LEU A 120 -6.07 2.41 13.77
N THR A 121 -4.86 2.62 14.25
CA THR A 121 -4.18 1.68 15.15
C THR A 121 -3.49 2.44 16.28
N GLU A 122 -2.97 1.70 17.24
CA GLU A 122 -2.21 2.25 18.35
C GLU A 122 -0.92 1.45 18.56
N VAL A 123 0.18 2.15 18.70
CA VAL A 123 1.48 1.55 19.04
C VAL A 123 2.07 2.32 20.21
N GLU A 124 2.31 1.64 21.32
CA GLU A 124 2.90 2.22 22.54
C GLU A 124 2.18 3.50 23.03
N GLY A 125 0.84 3.51 22.93
CA GLY A 125 0.01 4.64 23.35
C GLY A 125 -0.13 5.76 22.31
N LEU A 126 0.54 5.66 21.16
CA LEU A 126 0.39 6.59 20.05
C LEU A 126 -0.69 6.11 19.08
N LYS A 127 -1.69 6.94 18.86
CA LYS A 127 -2.73 6.70 17.84
C LYS A 127 -2.18 7.06 16.47
N ILE A 128 -2.29 6.14 15.53
CA ILE A 128 -1.71 6.22 14.18
C ILE A 128 -2.81 5.96 13.15
N ALA A 129 -2.94 6.85 12.18
CA ALA A 129 -3.77 6.65 11.00
C ALA A 129 -2.89 6.20 9.83
N VAL A 130 -3.23 5.09 9.21
CA VAL A 130 -2.51 4.52 8.07
C VAL A 130 -3.45 4.47 6.87
N SER A 131 -3.04 5.06 5.75
CA SER A 131 -3.78 5.06 4.49
C SER A 131 -2.81 5.01 3.32
N HIS A 132 -3.31 4.65 2.12
CA HIS A 132 -2.46 4.73 0.93
C HIS A 132 -2.16 6.18 0.56
N HIS A 133 -3.18 7.04 0.56
CA HIS A 133 -3.05 8.47 0.30
C HIS A 133 -3.77 9.27 1.40
N LEU A 134 -5.01 9.71 1.18
CA LEU A 134 -5.80 10.44 2.18
C LEU A 134 -6.70 9.49 2.99
N PRO A 135 -7.25 9.94 4.11
CA PRO A 135 -8.12 9.11 4.94
C PRO A 135 -9.34 8.51 4.22
N ASP A 136 -9.92 9.25 3.30
CA ASP A 136 -11.17 8.93 2.60
C ASP A 136 -11.00 8.50 1.16
N LYS A 137 -9.79 8.59 0.60
CA LYS A 137 -9.49 8.19 -0.78
C LYS A 137 -8.03 7.78 -0.96
N ASN A 138 -7.80 6.81 -1.82
CA ASN A 138 -6.47 6.28 -2.12
C ASN A 138 -5.87 6.83 -3.42
N TRP A 139 -6.44 7.88 -4.00
CA TRP A 139 -6.00 8.50 -5.24
C TRP A 139 -6.05 10.02 -5.12
N GLY A 140 -5.32 10.72 -6.00
CA GLY A 140 -5.32 12.17 -6.05
C GLY A 140 -3.92 12.72 -6.33
N ARG A 141 -3.81 14.04 -6.30
CA ARG A 141 -2.56 14.77 -6.54
C ARG A 141 -2.28 15.77 -5.43
N GLU A 142 -2.95 15.61 -4.32
CA GLU A 142 -2.74 16.45 -3.15
C GLU A 142 -1.32 16.20 -2.62
N LEU A 143 -0.54 17.27 -2.59
CA LEU A 143 0.81 17.27 -2.04
C LEU A 143 0.79 17.98 -0.69
N ILE A 144 1.55 17.44 0.24
CA ILE A 144 1.82 18.08 1.52
C ILE A 144 3.25 18.57 1.48
N HIS A 145 3.43 19.87 1.58
CA HIS A 145 4.75 20.46 1.71
C HIS A 145 5.27 20.25 3.12
N ILE A 146 6.51 19.78 3.25
CA ILE A 146 7.15 19.58 4.54
C ILE A 146 7.14 20.90 5.33
N GLY A 147 6.56 20.87 6.53
CA GLY A 147 6.42 22.03 7.40
C GLY A 147 5.12 22.83 7.25
N ASP A 148 4.23 22.43 6.31
CA ASP A 148 2.91 23.05 6.19
C ASP A 148 1.87 22.32 7.05
N GLN A 149 1.74 22.74 8.30
CA GLN A 149 0.78 22.16 9.24
C GLN A 149 -0.67 22.40 8.82
N VAL A 150 -0.98 23.52 8.16
CA VAL A 150 -2.34 23.85 7.72
C VAL A 150 -2.80 22.91 6.63
N ASP A 151 -1.94 22.60 5.66
CA ASP A 151 -2.26 21.62 4.61
C ASP A 151 -2.40 20.22 5.19
N PHE A 152 -1.53 19.84 6.12
CA PHE A 152 -1.61 18.55 6.81
C PHE A 152 -2.94 18.42 7.56
N ASP A 153 -3.28 19.38 8.40
CA ASP A 153 -4.52 19.38 9.18
C ASP A 153 -5.75 19.28 8.26
N ARG A 154 -5.79 20.06 7.19
CA ARG A 154 -6.88 20.05 6.21
C ARG A 154 -7.06 18.69 5.52
N LEU A 155 -5.97 18.01 5.20
CA LEU A 155 -6.01 16.75 4.46
C LEU A 155 -6.22 15.53 5.35
N PHE A 156 -5.80 15.59 6.61
CA PHE A 156 -5.83 14.46 7.55
C PHE A 156 -6.71 14.69 8.78
N GLU A 157 -7.50 15.74 8.79
CA GLU A 157 -8.44 15.98 9.91
C GLU A 157 -9.55 14.91 9.97
N GLY A 158 -10.23 14.84 11.09
CA GLY A 158 -11.40 13.97 11.28
C GLY A 158 -11.12 12.68 12.03
N ASN A 159 -9.91 12.48 12.56
CA ASN A 159 -9.58 11.42 13.48
C ASN A 159 -8.70 11.91 14.64
N GLU A 160 -8.57 11.09 15.69
CA GLU A 160 -7.76 11.42 16.87
C GLU A 160 -6.29 10.95 16.75
N ALA A 161 -5.81 10.63 15.55
CA ALA A 161 -4.45 10.13 15.36
C ALA A 161 -3.42 11.26 15.57
N ALA A 162 -2.37 10.92 16.30
CA ALA A 162 -1.23 11.80 16.48
C ALA A 162 -0.25 11.74 15.29
N ILE A 163 -0.30 10.65 14.52
CA ILE A 163 0.58 10.38 13.37
C ILE A 163 -0.27 9.93 12.20
N ALA A 164 -0.02 10.48 11.01
CA ALA A 164 -0.53 9.97 9.75
C ALA A 164 0.62 9.35 8.94
N ILE A 165 0.40 8.12 8.45
CA ILE A 165 1.34 7.39 7.59
C ILE A 165 0.65 7.14 6.26
N TYR A 166 1.31 7.54 5.17
CA TYR A 166 0.76 7.42 3.82
C TYR A 166 1.87 7.27 2.77
N GLY A 167 1.52 6.80 1.56
CA GLY A 167 2.38 6.63 0.38
C GLY A 167 1.89 7.44 -0.82
N HIS A 168 1.74 6.80 -1.98
CA HIS A 168 1.11 7.28 -3.21
C HIS A 168 1.89 8.37 -3.99
N ILE A 169 2.42 9.38 -3.33
CA ILE A 169 2.97 10.57 -4.02
C ILE A 169 4.40 10.34 -4.55
N HIS A 170 5.12 9.34 -4.06
CA HIS A 170 6.50 9.01 -4.44
C HIS A 170 7.49 10.19 -4.27
N GLN A 171 7.46 10.88 -3.13
CA GLN A 171 8.38 11.97 -2.77
C GLN A 171 9.62 11.48 -2.04
#